data_0a6f4b7364056e2994729783e63417ff
#
_entry.id   0a6f4b7364056e2994729783e63417ff
#
_cell.length_a   1.000
_cell.length_b   1.000
_cell.length_c   1.000
_cell.angle_alpha   90.00
_cell.angle_beta   90.00
_cell.angle_gamma   90.00
#
_symmetry.space_group_name_H-M   'P 1'
#
loop_
_entity.id
_entity.type
_entity.pdbx_description
1 polymer ?
#
loop_
_entity_poly.entity_id
_entity_poly.type
_entity_poly.pdbx_seq_one_letter_code
_entity_poly.pdbx_strand_id
1 'polypeptide(L)'
;MFAAAGSVVRAHEIRPAIVDLTFPGDGAVRLEMSLILEAALAEIGVEHADTDDSPNAGRYDELRRLDEAALAAEFDRSTARFLEGVRLVAGEASIPLEIVGVDLEPIGDTDVARLSRITLAGALPPGAGEVSYSFDPAFGPSVIRVPDKDGAYSYSVYLDDGSPSAPIPVEGGLSVSAAQVFVDYIGIGFTHIVPKGLDHILFVVGLFLLSPRLKPLLIQITAFTLAHSVTLALAMLGWISLPASIVEPLIAASIIFIAVENIATSRLSPWRPFVVFGFGLLHGLGFAGVLTEFGLSPAHFVSGLIGFNVGVEIGQLTVVAACYALFGAWFSDRRWYRARVTIPLSLAIACMAAWWFAERTGLIA
;
A
#
# COMPACT_ATOMS: atom_id res chain seq x y z
N MET A 1 31.51 -0.95 30.83
CA MET A 1 30.25 -0.23 30.68
C MET A 1 30.18 0.21 29.21
N PHE A 2 29.73 -0.71 28.34
CA PHE A 2 29.58 -0.43 26.92
C PHE A 2 28.12 0.04 26.72
N ALA A 3 27.95 1.31 26.45
CA ALA A 3 26.69 1.81 25.90
C ALA A 3 26.62 1.37 24.43
N ALA A 4 25.84 0.35 24.16
CA ALA A 4 25.37 0.11 22.79
C ALA A 4 24.39 1.25 22.45
N ALA A 5 24.83 2.18 21.62
CA ALA A 5 23.93 3.08 20.94
C ALA A 5 23.12 2.19 19.98
N GLY A 6 21.92 1.82 20.39
CA GLY A 6 20.93 1.24 19.47
C GLY A 6 20.58 2.30 18.45
N SER A 7 20.89 2.05 17.20
CA SER A 7 20.37 2.82 16.08
C SER A 7 18.85 2.66 16.08
N VAL A 8 18.16 3.79 16.07
CA VAL A 8 16.71 3.85 15.88
C VAL A 8 16.45 3.34 14.45
N VAL A 9 15.94 2.14 14.34
CA VAL A 9 15.46 1.59 13.07
C VAL A 9 14.04 2.11 12.91
N ARG A 10 13.81 3.02 11.96
CA ARG A 10 12.49 3.51 11.59
C ARG A 10 12.15 2.98 10.21
N ALA A 11 11.11 2.19 10.19
CA ALA A 11 10.55 1.55 9.02
C ALA A 11 10.03 2.57 7.99
N HIS A 12 10.36 2.38 6.71
CA HIS A 12 9.83 3.19 5.63
C HIS A 12 8.87 2.35 4.78
N GLU A 13 7.60 2.74 4.77
CA GLU A 13 6.60 2.14 3.88
C GLU A 13 7.07 2.19 2.42
N ILE A 14 7.05 1.04 1.75
CA ILE A 14 7.41 0.95 0.34
C ILE A 14 6.26 1.49 -0.49
N ARG A 15 6.49 2.66 -1.10
CA ARG A 15 5.54 3.28 -2.02
C ARG A 15 5.79 2.79 -3.45
N PRO A 16 4.73 2.58 -4.23
CA PRO A 16 4.90 2.24 -5.64
C PRO A 16 5.59 3.36 -6.42
N ALA A 17 6.41 2.99 -7.39
CA ALA A 17 6.91 3.93 -8.38
C ALA A 17 5.75 4.44 -9.24
N ILE A 18 5.54 5.76 -9.29
CA ILE A 18 4.51 6.37 -10.11
C ILE A 18 5.11 6.73 -11.46
N VAL A 19 4.54 6.22 -12.53
CA VAL A 19 5.07 6.36 -13.90
C VAL A 19 4.02 7.02 -14.79
N ASP A 20 4.24 8.26 -15.17
CA ASP A 20 3.41 8.98 -16.12
C ASP A 20 3.95 8.75 -17.54
N LEU A 21 3.19 8.00 -18.35
CA LEU A 21 3.53 7.69 -19.74
C LEU A 21 2.86 8.71 -20.66
N THR A 22 3.66 9.38 -21.47
CA THR A 22 3.19 10.39 -22.43
C THR A 22 3.76 10.15 -23.82
N PHE A 23 3.01 10.58 -24.82
CA PHE A 23 3.38 10.54 -26.24
C PHE A 23 3.42 11.99 -26.78
N PRO A 24 4.59 12.67 -26.70
CA PRO A 24 4.69 14.10 -27.07
C PRO A 24 4.45 14.39 -28.56
N GLY A 25 4.39 13.37 -29.40
CA GLY A 25 4.29 13.46 -30.86
C GLY A 25 5.58 13.04 -31.54
N ASP A 26 5.61 13.07 -32.88
CA ASP A 26 6.75 12.71 -33.73
C ASP A 26 7.39 11.34 -33.42
N GLY A 27 6.58 10.39 -32.93
CA GLY A 27 7.04 9.06 -32.57
C GLY A 27 7.87 9.03 -31.26
N ALA A 28 7.87 10.11 -30.48
CA ALA A 28 8.54 10.12 -29.17
C ALA A 28 7.65 9.51 -28.09
N VAL A 29 8.28 8.83 -27.12
CA VAL A 29 7.64 8.38 -25.89
C VAL A 29 8.46 8.87 -24.68
N ARG A 30 7.78 9.27 -23.61
CA ARG A 30 8.38 9.74 -22.37
C ARG A 30 7.72 9.09 -21.17
N LEU A 31 8.54 8.66 -20.22
CA LEU A 31 8.12 8.18 -18.91
C LEU A 31 8.68 9.12 -17.84
N GLU A 32 7.81 9.74 -17.06
CA GLU A 32 8.20 10.49 -15.87
C GLU A 32 7.92 9.62 -14.64
N MET A 33 9.00 9.18 -13.99
CA MET A 33 8.94 8.25 -12.86
C MET A 33 9.21 9.00 -11.57
N SER A 34 8.29 8.87 -10.59
CA SER A 34 8.50 9.34 -9.21
C SER A 34 8.58 8.11 -8.30
N LEU A 35 9.72 7.91 -7.64
CA LEU A 35 9.98 6.69 -6.87
C LEU A 35 10.95 6.96 -5.70
N ILE A 36 11.02 6.02 -4.76
CA ILE A 36 12.08 5.97 -3.74
C ILE A 36 13.28 5.30 -4.40
N LEU A 37 14.20 6.12 -4.95
CA LEU A 37 15.34 5.63 -5.73
C LEU A 37 16.23 4.71 -4.90
N GLU A 38 16.43 4.99 -3.62
CA GLU A 38 17.24 4.20 -2.72
C GLU A 38 16.69 2.77 -2.54
N ALA A 39 15.37 2.63 -2.49
CA ALA A 39 14.73 1.30 -2.40
C ALA A 39 14.93 0.50 -3.68
N ALA A 40 14.79 1.14 -4.85
CA ALA A 40 15.07 0.50 -6.13
C ALA A 40 16.54 0.10 -6.28
N LEU A 41 17.49 0.98 -5.89
CA LEU A 41 18.93 0.67 -5.92
C LEU A 41 19.36 -0.38 -4.91
N ALA A 42 18.64 -0.51 -3.81
CA ALA A 42 18.84 -1.58 -2.83
C ALA A 42 18.13 -2.89 -3.22
N GLU A 43 17.36 -2.89 -4.33
CA GLU A 43 16.52 -4.01 -4.76
C GLU A 43 15.60 -4.52 -3.64
N ILE A 44 14.84 -3.59 -3.04
CA ILE A 44 13.80 -3.93 -2.08
C ILE A 44 12.53 -4.25 -2.86
N GLY A 45 12.30 -5.54 -3.05
CA GLY A 45 11.24 -6.05 -3.92
C GLY A 45 9.83 -5.96 -3.32
N VAL A 46 8.87 -6.33 -4.15
CA VAL A 46 7.42 -6.29 -3.86
C VAL A 46 6.98 -7.24 -2.74
N GLU A 47 7.82 -8.20 -2.37
CA GLU A 47 7.56 -9.16 -1.28
C GLU A 47 7.63 -8.54 0.11
N HIS A 48 8.22 -7.35 0.23
CA HIS A 48 8.36 -6.62 1.49
C HIS A 48 7.29 -5.53 1.58
N ALA A 49 6.70 -5.37 2.76
CA ALA A 49 5.77 -4.26 3.04
C ALA A 49 6.51 -3.01 3.52
N ASP A 50 7.72 -3.21 4.05
CA ASP A 50 8.55 -2.20 4.65
C ASP A 50 10.02 -2.43 4.28
N THR A 51 10.81 -1.35 4.23
CA THR A 51 12.24 -1.44 3.90
C THR A 51 13.03 -2.26 4.91
N ASP A 52 12.63 -2.22 6.18
CA ASP A 52 13.31 -2.93 7.26
C ASP A 52 13.07 -4.45 7.26
N ASP A 53 11.98 -4.90 6.64
CA ASP A 53 11.67 -6.32 6.46
C ASP A 53 12.56 -6.99 5.40
N SER A 54 13.29 -6.20 4.63
CA SER A 54 14.16 -6.70 3.56
C SER A 54 15.55 -7.09 4.07
N PRO A 55 16.15 -8.17 3.54
CA PRO A 55 17.56 -8.47 3.77
C PRO A 55 18.49 -7.35 3.29
N ASN A 56 18.00 -6.46 2.44
CA ASN A 56 18.72 -5.32 1.87
C ASN A 56 18.48 -4.00 2.64
N ALA A 57 17.81 -4.02 3.79
CA ALA A 57 17.55 -2.84 4.63
C ALA A 57 18.83 -2.02 4.93
N GLY A 58 19.93 -2.69 5.28
CA GLY A 58 21.20 -2.02 5.52
C GLY A 58 21.75 -1.26 4.32
N ARG A 59 21.54 -1.77 3.08
CA ARG A 59 21.92 -1.08 1.85
C ARG A 59 21.02 0.13 1.58
N TYR A 60 19.73 0.01 1.82
CA TYR A 60 18.79 1.12 1.75
C TYR A 60 19.21 2.25 2.70
N ASP A 61 19.52 1.94 3.95
CA ASP A 61 19.97 2.89 4.96
C ASP A 61 21.25 3.62 4.58
N GLU A 62 22.22 2.90 3.98
CA GLU A 62 23.44 3.51 3.46
C GLU A 62 23.11 4.53 2.36
N LEU A 63 22.28 4.15 1.39
CA LEU A 63 21.86 5.02 0.28
C LEU A 63 21.07 6.23 0.78
N ARG A 64 20.20 6.04 1.77
CA ARG A 64 19.35 7.10 2.32
C ARG A 64 20.14 8.21 3.01
N ARG A 65 21.35 7.90 3.49
CA ARG A 65 22.28 8.86 4.12
C ARG A 65 23.15 9.61 3.12
N LEU A 66 23.10 9.27 1.84
CA LEU A 66 23.87 9.95 0.81
C LEU A 66 23.23 11.33 0.48
N ASP A 67 24.07 12.32 0.26
CA ASP A 67 23.65 13.58 -0.34
C ASP A 67 23.27 13.38 -1.81
N GLU A 68 22.69 14.40 -2.43
CA GLU A 68 22.23 14.37 -3.83
C GLU A 68 23.34 13.96 -4.80
N ALA A 69 24.55 14.51 -4.63
CA ALA A 69 25.67 14.25 -5.53
C ALA A 69 26.19 12.81 -5.40
N ALA A 70 26.27 12.29 -4.16
CA ALA A 70 26.70 10.93 -3.90
C ALA A 70 25.63 9.91 -4.37
N LEU A 71 24.35 10.21 -4.18
CA LEU A 71 23.25 9.35 -4.67
C LEU A 71 23.20 9.35 -6.20
N ALA A 72 23.39 10.51 -6.85
CA ALA A 72 23.47 10.58 -8.30
C ALA A 72 24.64 9.72 -8.86
N ALA A 73 25.81 9.79 -8.23
CA ALA A 73 26.96 8.97 -8.60
C ALA A 73 26.72 7.47 -8.40
N GLU A 74 25.91 7.07 -7.41
CA GLU A 74 25.51 5.67 -7.20
C GLU A 74 24.51 5.23 -8.25
N PHE A 75 23.56 6.09 -8.60
CA PHE A 75 22.59 5.85 -9.67
C PHE A 75 23.28 5.71 -11.03
N ASP A 76 24.26 6.58 -11.35
CA ASP A 76 25.03 6.49 -12.59
C ASP A 76 25.71 5.12 -12.75
N ARG A 77 26.23 4.54 -11.67
CA ARG A 77 26.84 3.20 -11.67
C ARG A 77 25.82 2.08 -11.89
N SER A 78 24.58 2.31 -11.48
CA SER A 78 23.48 1.34 -11.52
C SER A 78 22.55 1.56 -12.72
N THR A 79 22.80 2.56 -13.56
CA THR A 79 21.93 2.97 -14.69
C THR A 79 21.56 1.81 -15.61
N ALA A 80 22.54 0.97 -15.98
CA ALA A 80 22.29 -0.17 -16.87
C ALA A 80 21.30 -1.16 -16.24
N ARG A 81 21.49 -1.49 -14.95
CA ARG A 81 20.58 -2.38 -14.20
C ARG A 81 19.18 -1.78 -14.05
N PHE A 82 19.10 -0.48 -13.79
CA PHE A 82 17.81 0.22 -13.67
C PHE A 82 17.05 0.20 -15.01
N LEU A 83 17.72 0.51 -16.14
CA LEU A 83 17.11 0.49 -17.47
C LEU A 83 16.69 -0.92 -17.92
N GLU A 84 17.40 -1.97 -17.51
CA GLU A 84 16.98 -3.36 -17.75
C GLU A 84 15.66 -3.69 -17.05
N GLY A 85 15.39 -3.08 -15.89
CA GLY A 85 14.19 -3.29 -15.11
C GLY A 85 12.98 -2.46 -15.55
N VAL A 86 13.19 -1.41 -16.36
CA VAL A 86 12.10 -0.59 -16.92
C VAL A 86 11.91 -0.94 -18.39
N ARG A 87 10.85 -1.66 -18.72
CA ARG A 87 10.64 -2.13 -20.08
C ARG A 87 9.39 -1.51 -20.70
N LEU A 88 9.58 -1.05 -21.93
CA LEU A 88 8.48 -0.60 -22.78
C LEU A 88 8.58 -1.35 -24.11
N VAL A 89 7.50 -1.98 -24.53
CA VAL A 89 7.45 -2.77 -25.76
C VAL A 89 6.27 -2.34 -26.64
N ALA A 90 6.49 -2.34 -27.96
CA ALA A 90 5.45 -2.16 -28.97
C ALA A 90 5.30 -3.45 -29.76
N GLY A 91 4.24 -4.24 -29.47
CA GLY A 91 4.11 -5.61 -29.95
C GLY A 91 5.27 -6.48 -29.44
N GLU A 92 6.11 -6.99 -30.35
CA GLU A 92 7.32 -7.77 -30.00
C GLU A 92 8.60 -6.91 -29.92
N ALA A 93 8.54 -5.63 -30.31
CA ALA A 93 9.70 -4.77 -30.37
C ALA A 93 9.93 -4.06 -29.03
N SER A 94 11.09 -4.25 -28.41
CA SER A 94 11.53 -3.46 -27.26
C SER A 94 11.86 -2.04 -27.68
N ILE A 95 11.39 -1.05 -26.94
CA ILE A 95 11.71 0.37 -27.13
C ILE A 95 12.91 0.69 -26.25
N PRO A 96 14.07 1.02 -26.82
CA PRO A 96 15.21 1.47 -26.04
C PRO A 96 14.85 2.77 -25.30
N LEU A 97 15.11 2.78 -23.99
CA LEU A 97 14.89 3.94 -23.13
C LEU A 97 16.23 4.55 -22.72
N GLU A 98 16.29 5.87 -22.69
CA GLU A 98 17.45 6.65 -22.24
C GLU A 98 17.02 7.57 -21.11
N ILE A 99 17.89 7.78 -20.11
CA ILE A 99 17.66 8.74 -19.03
C ILE A 99 17.92 10.14 -19.57
N VAL A 100 16.90 10.99 -19.57
CA VAL A 100 17.00 12.38 -20.04
C VAL A 100 16.89 13.39 -18.91
N GLY A 101 16.57 12.97 -17.70
CA GLY A 101 16.49 13.81 -16.52
C GLY A 101 16.54 13.01 -15.23
N VAL A 102 17.24 13.54 -14.23
CA VAL A 102 17.29 13.03 -12.86
C VAL A 102 17.15 14.21 -11.92
N ASP A 103 16.13 14.20 -11.08
CA ASP A 103 15.87 15.22 -10.07
C ASP A 103 15.76 14.52 -8.71
N LEU A 104 16.72 14.79 -7.83
CA LEU A 104 16.86 14.19 -6.52
C LEU A 104 16.51 15.24 -5.45
N GLU A 105 15.59 14.92 -4.56
CA GLU A 105 15.33 15.79 -3.43
C GLU A 105 16.54 15.81 -2.46
N PRO A 106 16.73 16.91 -1.70
CA PRO A 106 17.72 16.98 -0.63
C PRO A 106 17.56 15.85 0.38
N ILE A 107 18.68 15.48 1.05
CA ILE A 107 18.70 14.39 2.03
C ILE A 107 17.58 14.49 3.07
N GLY A 108 17.25 15.71 3.51
CA GLY A 108 16.16 15.98 4.44
C GLY A 108 16.22 15.15 5.72
N ASP A 109 15.04 14.80 6.24
CA ASP A 109 14.89 13.87 7.37
C ASP A 109 15.10 12.45 6.87
N THR A 110 16.12 11.76 7.41
CA THR A 110 16.44 10.38 7.00
C THR A 110 15.39 9.36 7.46
N ASP A 111 14.51 9.74 8.35
CA ASP A 111 13.39 8.91 8.83
C ASP A 111 12.15 9.01 7.92
N VAL A 112 12.24 9.78 6.84
CA VAL A 112 11.18 9.92 5.83
C VAL A 112 11.73 9.51 4.47
N ALA A 113 10.99 8.68 3.72
CA ALA A 113 11.37 8.27 2.38
C ALA A 113 11.56 9.49 1.47
N ARG A 114 12.67 9.53 0.72
CA ARG A 114 12.97 10.59 -0.24
C ARG A 114 12.43 10.21 -1.61
N LEU A 115 11.64 11.09 -2.22
CA LEU A 115 11.18 10.90 -3.59
C LEU A 115 12.20 11.44 -4.58
N SER A 116 12.47 10.65 -5.60
CA SER A 116 13.31 11.04 -6.74
C SER A 116 12.48 11.00 -8.01
N ARG A 117 12.76 11.94 -8.93
CA ARG A 117 12.12 11.96 -10.24
C ARG A 117 13.12 11.61 -11.32
N ILE A 118 12.81 10.57 -12.11
CA ILE A 118 13.62 10.12 -13.24
C ILE A 118 12.79 10.25 -14.50
N THR A 119 13.33 10.91 -15.51
CA THR A 119 12.68 11.04 -16.81
C THR A 119 13.41 10.16 -17.82
N LEU A 120 12.65 9.24 -18.43
CA LEU A 120 13.13 8.40 -19.52
C LEU A 120 12.49 8.85 -20.84
N ALA A 121 13.22 8.72 -21.91
CA ALA A 121 12.73 8.96 -23.26
C ALA A 121 13.10 7.82 -24.20
N GLY A 122 12.29 7.61 -25.23
CA GLY A 122 12.51 6.61 -26.26
C GLY A 122 11.82 7.00 -27.56
N ALA A 123 12.05 6.22 -28.60
CA ALA A 123 11.38 6.39 -29.89
C ALA A 123 10.51 5.18 -30.20
N LEU A 124 9.26 5.46 -30.59
CA LEU A 124 8.31 4.44 -31.02
C LEU A 124 8.75 3.85 -32.38
N PRO A 125 8.66 2.53 -32.56
CA PRO A 125 8.83 1.93 -33.88
C PRO A 125 7.79 2.47 -34.86
N PRO A 126 8.13 2.61 -36.16
CA PRO A 126 7.17 3.05 -37.17
C PRO A 126 5.90 2.17 -37.17
N GLY A 127 4.73 2.79 -37.06
CA GLY A 127 3.45 2.09 -37.04
C GLY A 127 3.07 1.45 -35.71
N ALA A 128 3.77 1.75 -34.62
CA ALA A 128 3.39 1.32 -33.29
C ALA A 128 2.02 1.95 -32.93
N GLY A 129 0.99 1.12 -32.82
CA GLY A 129 -0.34 1.55 -32.42
C GLY A 129 -0.58 1.45 -30.90
N GLU A 130 0.17 0.61 -30.21
CA GLU A 130 0.06 0.37 -28.79
C GLU A 130 1.42 0.00 -28.16
N VAL A 131 1.56 0.23 -26.87
CA VAL A 131 2.73 -0.16 -26.07
C VAL A 131 2.30 -0.86 -24.79
N SER A 132 3.15 -1.72 -24.24
CA SER A 132 2.97 -2.30 -22.91
C SER A 132 4.21 -1.99 -22.05
N TYR A 133 3.95 -1.66 -20.80
CA TYR A 133 4.96 -1.31 -19.80
C TYR A 133 5.11 -2.44 -18.79
N SER A 134 6.35 -2.71 -18.36
CA SER A 134 6.61 -3.57 -17.19
C SER A 134 7.75 -3.01 -16.35
N PHE A 135 7.70 -3.30 -15.06
CA PHE A 135 8.69 -2.88 -14.07
C PHE A 135 9.19 -4.10 -13.31
N ASP A 136 10.49 -4.15 -13.07
CA ASP A 136 11.10 -5.28 -12.36
C ASP A 136 10.60 -5.31 -10.91
N PRO A 137 9.98 -6.39 -10.44
CA PRO A 137 9.47 -6.49 -9.07
C PRO A 137 10.57 -6.38 -8.00
N ALA A 138 11.85 -6.56 -8.37
CA ALA A 138 12.98 -6.31 -7.47
C ALA A 138 13.13 -4.81 -7.11
N PHE A 139 12.56 -3.91 -7.91
CA PHE A 139 12.57 -2.46 -7.62
C PHE A 139 11.32 -1.99 -6.86
N GLY A 140 10.48 -2.91 -6.44
CA GLY A 140 9.21 -2.62 -5.81
C GLY A 140 8.03 -2.54 -6.81
N PRO A 141 6.83 -2.22 -6.32
CA PRO A 141 5.64 -2.08 -7.16
C PRO A 141 5.69 -0.79 -7.99
N SER A 142 4.90 -0.75 -9.07
CA SER A 142 4.73 0.46 -9.88
C SER A 142 3.28 0.72 -10.26
N VAL A 143 2.96 1.99 -10.53
CA VAL A 143 1.70 2.42 -11.11
C VAL A 143 1.99 3.13 -12.41
N ILE A 144 1.55 2.55 -13.52
CA ILE A 144 1.61 3.22 -14.83
C ILE A 144 0.33 4.03 -15.06
N ARG A 145 0.49 5.31 -15.41
CA ARG A 145 -0.60 6.25 -15.65
C ARG A 145 -0.43 6.89 -17.02
N VAL A 146 -1.52 7.18 -17.69
CA VAL A 146 -1.54 7.92 -18.94
C VAL A 146 -2.40 9.17 -18.74
N PRO A 147 -1.79 10.36 -18.67
CA PRO A 147 -2.54 11.61 -18.56
C PRO A 147 -3.30 11.88 -19.88
N ASP A 148 -4.49 12.43 -19.76
CA ASP A 148 -5.24 12.97 -20.88
C ASP A 148 -4.83 14.44 -21.17
N LYS A 149 -5.48 15.05 -22.16
CA LYS A 149 -5.19 16.43 -22.57
C LYS A 149 -5.53 17.49 -21.51
N ASP A 150 -6.39 17.13 -20.55
CA ASP A 150 -6.85 18.00 -19.47
C ASP A 150 -6.04 17.77 -18.20
N GLY A 151 -5.04 16.86 -18.24
CA GLY A 151 -4.19 16.51 -17.10
C GLY A 151 -4.83 15.50 -16.13
N ALA A 152 -6.02 14.99 -16.46
CA ALA A 152 -6.59 13.86 -15.76
C ALA A 152 -6.00 12.54 -16.31
N TYR A 153 -6.08 11.47 -15.53
CA TYR A 153 -5.55 10.18 -15.97
C TYR A 153 -6.66 9.38 -16.66
N SER A 154 -6.44 9.08 -17.95
CA SER A 154 -7.32 8.20 -18.74
C SER A 154 -7.08 6.72 -18.45
N TYR A 155 -5.89 6.39 -17.94
CA TYR A 155 -5.47 5.04 -17.59
C TYR A 155 -4.61 5.07 -16.33
N SER A 156 -4.82 4.12 -15.42
CA SER A 156 -3.97 3.91 -14.25
C SER A 156 -4.05 2.45 -13.84
N VAL A 157 -2.90 1.76 -13.76
CA VAL A 157 -2.82 0.35 -13.40
C VAL A 157 -1.66 0.12 -12.44
N TYR A 158 -1.92 -0.62 -11.37
CA TYR A 158 -0.92 -1.09 -10.41
C TYR A 158 -0.31 -2.40 -10.87
N LEU A 159 1.01 -2.51 -10.81
CA LEU A 159 1.81 -3.65 -11.24
C LEU A 159 2.78 -4.03 -10.10
N ASP A 160 2.72 -5.27 -9.64
CA ASP A 160 3.58 -5.77 -8.55
C ASP A 160 4.19 -7.15 -8.81
N ASP A 161 3.91 -7.77 -9.95
CA ASP A 161 4.38 -9.12 -10.29
C ASP A 161 5.37 -9.18 -11.46
N GLY A 162 5.76 -8.01 -12.00
CA GLY A 162 6.63 -7.91 -13.18
C GLY A 162 5.94 -8.22 -14.51
N SER A 163 4.64 -8.55 -14.50
CA SER A 163 3.87 -8.75 -15.72
C SER A 163 3.71 -7.44 -16.50
N PRO A 164 3.64 -7.48 -17.83
CA PRO A 164 3.38 -6.30 -18.62
C PRO A 164 1.97 -5.77 -18.38
N SER A 165 1.81 -4.45 -18.45
CA SER A 165 0.49 -3.82 -18.47
C SER A 165 -0.33 -4.30 -19.66
N ALA A 166 -1.66 -4.14 -19.60
CA ALA A 166 -2.48 -4.23 -20.80
C ALA A 166 -1.95 -3.25 -21.87
N PRO A 167 -2.17 -3.54 -23.17
CA PRO A 167 -1.76 -2.66 -24.25
C PRO A 167 -2.34 -1.25 -24.11
N ILE A 168 -1.48 -0.25 -24.17
CA ILE A 168 -1.78 1.17 -24.05
C ILE A 168 -1.71 1.80 -25.44
N PRO A 169 -2.83 2.29 -26.03
CA PRO A 169 -2.82 2.93 -27.32
C PRO A 169 -1.94 4.19 -27.36
N VAL A 170 -1.13 4.34 -28.40
CA VAL A 170 -0.32 5.53 -28.65
C VAL A 170 -1.19 6.72 -29.09
N GLU A 171 -2.20 6.45 -29.89
CA GLU A 171 -3.17 7.45 -30.36
C GLU A 171 -4.58 7.07 -29.88
N GLY A 172 -5.26 8.05 -29.32
CA GLY A 172 -6.63 7.85 -28.80
C GLY A 172 -6.66 7.53 -27.31
N GLY A 173 -7.63 8.11 -26.61
CA GLY A 173 -7.80 7.89 -25.17
C GLY A 173 -8.15 6.44 -24.87
N LEU A 174 -7.45 5.84 -23.91
CA LEU A 174 -7.90 4.61 -23.27
C LEU A 174 -9.22 4.89 -22.57
N SER A 175 -10.28 4.30 -23.04
CA SER A 175 -11.54 4.27 -22.31
C SER A 175 -11.58 3.01 -21.46
N VAL A 176 -10.97 3.06 -20.28
CA VAL A 176 -11.17 2.01 -19.29
C VAL A 176 -12.62 2.11 -18.83
N SER A 177 -13.37 1.02 -18.90
CA SER A 177 -14.76 1.06 -18.46
C SER A 177 -14.84 1.15 -16.93
N ALA A 178 -15.86 1.85 -16.40
CA ALA A 178 -16.10 1.90 -14.95
C ALA A 178 -16.24 0.50 -14.33
N ALA A 179 -16.72 -0.48 -15.10
CA ALA A 179 -16.80 -1.87 -14.66
C ALA A 179 -15.43 -2.54 -14.51
N GLN A 180 -14.50 -2.26 -15.43
CA GLN A 180 -13.14 -2.78 -15.32
C GLN A 180 -12.44 -2.18 -14.10
N VAL A 181 -12.49 -0.86 -13.95
CA VAL A 181 -11.93 -0.17 -12.75
C VAL A 181 -12.50 -0.74 -11.45
N PHE A 182 -13.82 -0.99 -11.42
CA PHE A 182 -14.46 -1.59 -10.25
C PHE A 182 -13.87 -2.98 -9.92
N VAL A 183 -13.68 -3.84 -10.92
CA VAL A 183 -13.13 -5.20 -10.73
C VAL A 183 -11.66 -5.14 -10.30
N ASP A 184 -10.84 -4.32 -10.95
CA ASP A 184 -9.42 -4.17 -10.62
C ASP A 184 -9.24 -3.68 -9.18
N TYR A 185 -10.05 -2.71 -8.75
CA TYR A 185 -10.00 -2.18 -7.39
C TYR A 185 -10.55 -3.14 -6.32
N ILE A 186 -11.38 -4.13 -6.67
CA ILE A 186 -11.70 -5.24 -5.76
C ILE A 186 -10.43 -6.02 -5.42
N GLY A 187 -9.59 -6.33 -6.42
CA GLY A 187 -8.30 -7.00 -6.19
C GLY A 187 -7.39 -6.20 -5.27
N ILE A 188 -7.24 -4.90 -5.52
CA ILE A 188 -6.42 -3.99 -4.70
C ILE A 188 -6.96 -3.93 -3.27
N GLY A 189 -8.26 -3.76 -3.07
CA GLY A 189 -8.87 -3.74 -1.74
C GLY A 189 -8.76 -5.07 -1.00
N PHE A 190 -8.83 -6.20 -1.70
CA PHE A 190 -8.61 -7.51 -1.10
C PHE A 190 -7.15 -7.67 -0.64
N THR A 191 -6.19 -7.35 -1.48
CA THR A 191 -4.76 -7.45 -1.17
C THR A 191 -4.32 -6.46 -0.10
N HIS A 192 -4.98 -5.32 0.01
CA HIS A 192 -4.81 -4.39 1.12
C HIS A 192 -5.08 -5.04 2.49
N ILE A 193 -6.01 -5.99 2.57
CA ILE A 193 -6.27 -6.76 3.79
C ILE A 193 -5.42 -8.02 3.85
N VAL A 194 -5.47 -8.88 2.82
CA VAL A 194 -4.81 -10.19 2.79
C VAL A 194 -3.87 -10.26 1.58
N PRO A 195 -2.55 -10.35 1.80
CA PRO A 195 -1.83 -10.52 3.08
C PRO A 195 -1.30 -9.21 3.71
N LYS A 196 -1.40 -8.04 3.02
CA LYS A 196 -0.63 -6.84 3.35
C LYS A 196 -1.10 -6.09 4.61
N GLY A 197 -2.38 -6.17 4.96
CA GLY A 197 -2.99 -5.40 6.05
C GLY A 197 -2.96 -6.09 7.42
N LEU A 198 -1.78 -6.30 8.02
CA LEU A 198 -1.67 -6.95 9.33
C LEU A 198 -2.48 -6.24 10.42
N ASP A 199 -2.56 -4.92 10.41
CA ASP A 199 -3.37 -4.11 11.33
C ASP A 199 -4.84 -4.52 11.24
N HIS A 200 -5.38 -4.60 10.02
CA HIS A 200 -6.74 -5.03 9.76
C HIS A 200 -6.96 -6.50 10.13
N ILE A 201 -6.01 -7.37 9.81
CA ILE A 201 -6.08 -8.79 10.16
C ILE A 201 -6.18 -8.96 11.67
N LEU A 202 -5.26 -8.34 12.44
CA LEU A 202 -5.27 -8.43 13.90
C LEU A 202 -6.51 -7.79 14.52
N PHE A 203 -6.98 -6.67 13.96
CA PHE A 203 -8.21 -6.03 14.37
C PHE A 203 -9.41 -6.96 14.18
N VAL A 204 -9.60 -7.55 13.00
CA VAL A 204 -10.69 -8.48 12.67
C VAL A 204 -10.62 -9.77 13.50
N VAL A 205 -9.42 -10.33 13.69
CA VAL A 205 -9.19 -11.45 14.61
C VAL A 205 -9.63 -11.07 16.04
N GLY A 206 -9.28 -9.88 16.50
CA GLY A 206 -9.71 -9.33 17.77
C GLY A 206 -11.24 -9.24 17.90
N LEU A 207 -11.93 -8.79 16.85
CA LEU A 207 -13.41 -8.77 16.84
C LEU A 207 -13.99 -10.19 16.97
N PHE A 208 -13.43 -11.14 16.23
CA PHE A 208 -13.85 -12.54 16.24
C PHE A 208 -13.65 -13.20 17.61
N LEU A 209 -12.53 -12.98 18.28
CA LEU A 209 -12.17 -13.64 19.53
C LEU A 209 -13.16 -13.38 20.68
N LEU A 210 -13.80 -12.21 20.74
CA LEU A 210 -14.80 -11.90 21.77
C LEU A 210 -16.11 -12.64 21.51
N SER A 211 -16.53 -12.72 20.25
CA SER A 211 -17.78 -13.35 19.90
C SER A 211 -17.75 -13.93 18.48
N PRO A 212 -17.58 -15.24 18.33
CA PRO A 212 -17.56 -15.91 17.02
C PRO A 212 -18.96 -16.02 16.38
N ARG A 213 -19.92 -15.19 16.80
CA ARG A 213 -21.29 -15.18 16.23
C ARG A 213 -21.29 -14.34 14.95
N LEU A 214 -21.68 -14.93 13.82
CA LEU A 214 -21.62 -14.31 12.50
C LEU A 214 -22.39 -12.98 12.42
N LYS A 215 -23.66 -12.92 12.91
CA LYS A 215 -24.46 -11.69 12.79
C LYS A 215 -23.85 -10.47 13.47
N PRO A 216 -23.39 -10.51 14.74
CA PRO A 216 -22.69 -9.38 15.34
C PRO A 216 -21.36 -9.04 14.66
N LEU A 217 -20.63 -10.03 14.15
CA LEU A 217 -19.37 -9.82 13.42
C LEU A 217 -19.62 -9.08 12.12
N LEU A 218 -20.56 -9.53 11.29
CA LEU A 218 -20.92 -8.88 10.05
C LEU A 218 -21.32 -7.41 10.27
N ILE A 219 -22.14 -7.12 11.29
CA ILE A 219 -22.53 -5.74 11.62
C ILE A 219 -21.29 -4.88 11.94
N GLN A 220 -20.33 -5.41 12.70
CA GLN A 220 -19.11 -4.68 13.07
C GLN A 220 -18.20 -4.47 11.86
N ILE A 221 -18.01 -5.50 11.04
CA ILE A 221 -17.16 -5.45 9.84
C ILE A 221 -17.75 -4.43 8.85
N THR A 222 -19.02 -4.55 8.52
CA THR A 222 -19.67 -3.59 7.60
C THR A 222 -19.66 -2.15 8.16
N ALA A 223 -19.86 -1.98 9.47
CA ALA A 223 -19.74 -0.66 10.11
C ALA A 223 -18.33 -0.09 9.98
N PHE A 224 -17.30 -0.92 10.15
CA PHE A 224 -15.90 -0.55 9.94
C PHE A 224 -15.65 -0.15 8.48
N THR A 225 -16.02 -1.02 7.51
CA THR A 225 -15.79 -0.76 6.07
C THR A 225 -16.51 0.50 5.61
N LEU A 226 -17.74 0.74 6.09
CA LEU A 226 -18.48 1.96 5.77
C LEU A 226 -17.76 3.22 6.29
N ALA A 227 -17.30 3.19 7.54
CA ALA A 227 -16.55 4.29 8.14
C ALA A 227 -15.22 4.52 7.40
N HIS A 228 -14.48 3.45 7.12
CA HIS A 228 -13.26 3.46 6.34
C HIS A 228 -13.48 4.11 4.96
N SER A 229 -14.54 3.71 4.25
CA SER A 229 -14.91 4.27 2.95
C SER A 229 -15.14 5.78 3.01
N VAL A 230 -15.80 6.26 4.06
CA VAL A 230 -16.10 7.70 4.23
C VAL A 230 -14.82 8.50 4.37
N THR A 231 -13.93 8.12 5.29
CA THR A 231 -12.70 8.89 5.52
C THR A 231 -11.71 8.73 4.38
N LEU A 232 -11.63 7.55 3.75
CA LEU A 232 -10.84 7.34 2.56
C LEU A 232 -11.28 8.28 1.43
N ALA A 233 -12.61 8.37 1.16
CA ALA A 233 -13.15 9.28 0.16
C ALA A 233 -12.83 10.74 0.47
N LEU A 234 -13.04 11.18 1.72
CA LEU A 234 -12.79 12.55 2.14
C LEU A 234 -11.30 12.92 2.01
N ALA A 235 -10.42 11.99 2.34
CA ALA A 235 -8.99 12.22 2.25
C ALA A 235 -8.49 12.23 0.79
N MET A 236 -8.99 11.34 -0.07
CA MET A 236 -8.69 11.35 -1.51
C MET A 236 -9.19 12.62 -2.20
N LEU A 237 -10.30 13.22 -1.72
CA LEU A 237 -10.80 14.51 -2.21
C LEU A 237 -10.02 15.71 -1.64
N GLY A 238 -9.02 15.47 -0.78
CA GLY A 238 -8.23 16.52 -0.15
C GLY A 238 -8.98 17.32 0.94
N TRP A 239 -10.16 16.85 1.38
CA TRP A 239 -10.96 17.54 2.39
C TRP A 239 -10.44 17.30 3.81
N ILE A 240 -9.79 16.18 4.05
CA ILE A 240 -9.17 15.81 5.33
C ILE A 240 -7.77 15.27 5.03
N SER A 241 -6.77 15.77 5.77
CA SER A 241 -5.41 15.25 5.76
C SER A 241 -4.89 15.24 7.20
N LEU A 242 -4.43 14.08 7.64
CA LEU A 242 -3.74 13.92 8.91
C LEU A 242 -2.39 13.25 8.65
N PRO A 243 -1.31 13.69 9.32
CA PRO A 243 0.00 13.07 9.15
C PRO A 243 0.00 11.63 9.67
N ALA A 244 0.74 10.75 8.99
CA ALA A 244 0.89 9.34 9.34
C ALA A 244 1.35 9.16 10.79
N SER A 245 2.24 10.04 11.28
CA SER A 245 2.73 10.07 12.67
C SER A 245 1.63 10.21 13.74
N ILE A 246 0.42 10.63 13.36
CA ILE A 246 -0.75 10.68 14.25
C ILE A 246 -1.67 9.49 13.99
N VAL A 247 -1.91 9.17 12.72
CA VAL A 247 -2.90 8.16 12.34
C VAL A 247 -2.43 6.75 12.69
N GLU A 248 -1.19 6.40 12.39
CA GLU A 248 -0.66 5.05 12.62
C GLU A 248 -0.61 4.65 14.11
N PRO A 249 -0.15 5.51 15.06
CA PRO A 249 -0.28 5.19 16.48
C PRO A 249 -1.73 5.00 16.92
N LEU A 250 -2.67 5.77 16.39
CA LEU A 250 -4.09 5.64 16.72
C LEU A 250 -4.69 4.33 16.17
N ILE A 251 -4.24 3.88 15.00
CA ILE A 251 -4.58 2.55 14.46
C ILE A 251 -4.10 1.47 15.43
N ALA A 252 -2.82 1.48 15.83
CA ALA A 252 -2.28 0.53 16.79
C ALA A 252 -3.04 0.57 18.14
N ALA A 253 -3.36 1.78 18.65
CA ALA A 253 -4.16 1.94 19.87
C ALA A 253 -5.56 1.33 19.74
N SER A 254 -6.20 1.39 18.57
CA SER A 254 -7.49 0.76 18.32
C SER A 254 -7.43 -0.77 18.44
N ILE A 255 -6.34 -1.38 17.97
CA ILE A 255 -6.11 -2.83 18.09
C ILE A 255 -5.87 -3.23 19.55
N ILE A 256 -5.06 -2.45 20.29
CA ILE A 256 -4.86 -2.62 21.74
C ILE A 256 -6.20 -2.57 22.46
N PHE A 257 -7.04 -1.57 22.15
CA PHE A 257 -8.35 -1.42 22.78
C PHE A 257 -9.21 -2.66 22.63
N ILE A 258 -9.36 -3.18 21.38
CA ILE A 258 -10.14 -4.38 21.10
C ILE A 258 -9.58 -5.60 21.83
N ALA A 259 -8.26 -5.75 21.86
CA ALA A 259 -7.63 -6.88 22.55
C ALA A 259 -7.79 -6.82 24.07
N VAL A 260 -7.63 -5.64 24.66
CA VAL A 260 -7.84 -5.41 26.11
C VAL A 260 -9.31 -5.60 26.48
N GLU A 261 -10.25 -5.10 25.68
CA GLU A 261 -11.68 -5.35 25.89
C GLU A 261 -11.99 -6.84 25.91
N ASN A 262 -11.41 -7.64 25.04
CA ASN A 262 -11.58 -9.09 25.02
C ASN A 262 -11.08 -9.77 26.30
N ILE A 263 -10.01 -9.24 26.89
CA ILE A 263 -9.48 -9.74 28.17
C ILE A 263 -10.37 -9.31 29.33
N ALA A 264 -10.83 -8.07 29.34
CA ALA A 264 -11.59 -7.48 30.43
C ALA A 264 -13.05 -7.94 30.48
N THR A 265 -13.68 -8.22 29.32
CA THR A 265 -15.10 -8.57 29.25
C THR A 265 -15.35 -9.88 28.52
N SER A 266 -16.48 -10.52 28.82
CA SER A 266 -16.98 -11.72 28.12
C SER A 266 -18.29 -11.47 27.37
N ARG A 267 -18.75 -10.22 27.35
CA ARG A 267 -20.06 -9.88 26.75
C ARG A 267 -19.85 -8.79 25.70
N LEU A 268 -20.54 -8.92 24.57
CA LEU A 268 -20.61 -7.86 23.59
C LEU A 268 -21.38 -6.66 24.13
N SER A 269 -20.73 -5.49 24.13
CA SER A 269 -21.39 -4.23 24.42
C SER A 269 -22.29 -3.83 23.23
N PRO A 270 -23.51 -3.29 23.47
CA PRO A 270 -24.36 -2.74 22.42
C PRO A 270 -23.69 -1.57 21.66
N TRP A 271 -22.77 -0.88 22.29
CA TRP A 271 -22.03 0.25 21.72
C TRP A 271 -20.85 -0.15 20.85
N ARG A 272 -20.46 -1.42 20.85
CA ARG A 272 -19.27 -1.90 20.14
C ARG A 272 -19.30 -1.58 18.63
N PRO A 273 -20.41 -1.71 17.89
CA PRO A 273 -20.43 -1.31 16.47
C PRO A 273 -20.10 0.17 16.25
N PHE A 274 -20.48 1.07 17.16
CA PHE A 274 -20.14 2.49 17.09
C PHE A 274 -18.67 2.76 17.37
N VAL A 275 -18.08 2.03 18.31
CA VAL A 275 -16.63 2.09 18.59
C VAL A 275 -15.84 1.58 17.39
N VAL A 276 -16.27 0.45 16.82
CA VAL A 276 -15.66 -0.14 15.61
C VAL A 276 -15.81 0.80 14.41
N PHE A 277 -16.96 1.48 14.28
CA PHE A 277 -17.14 2.53 13.27
C PHE A 277 -16.12 3.67 13.45
N GLY A 278 -15.93 4.16 14.69
CA GLY A 278 -14.93 5.17 15.01
C GLY A 278 -13.51 4.74 14.62
N PHE A 279 -13.15 3.48 14.87
CA PHE A 279 -11.87 2.93 14.45
C PHE A 279 -11.77 2.78 12.93
N GLY A 280 -12.84 2.42 12.24
CA GLY A 280 -12.89 2.43 10.77
C GLY A 280 -12.58 3.79 10.17
N LEU A 281 -13.07 4.90 10.79
CA LEU A 281 -12.72 6.26 10.36
C LEU A 281 -11.21 6.52 10.45
N LEU A 282 -10.54 6.04 11.49
CA LEU A 282 -9.09 6.20 11.64
C LEU A 282 -8.31 5.40 10.58
N HIS A 283 -8.70 4.13 10.38
CA HIS A 283 -8.03 3.25 9.41
C HIS A 283 -8.15 3.78 7.96
N GLY A 284 -9.29 4.38 7.58
CA GLY A 284 -9.46 4.96 6.25
C GLY A 284 -8.56 6.16 5.97
N LEU A 285 -8.16 6.89 7.01
CA LEU A 285 -7.19 7.98 6.88
C LEU A 285 -5.76 7.48 6.65
N GLY A 286 -5.42 6.31 7.19
CA GLY A 286 -4.07 5.75 7.07
C GLY A 286 -3.70 5.30 5.66
N PHE A 287 -4.68 4.95 4.82
CA PHE A 287 -4.42 4.45 3.46
C PHE A 287 -4.67 5.48 2.35
N ALA A 288 -5.20 6.64 2.68
CA ALA A 288 -5.59 7.64 1.69
C ALA A 288 -4.42 8.18 0.86
N GLY A 289 -3.24 8.34 1.45
CA GLY A 289 -2.02 8.77 0.76
C GLY A 289 -1.65 7.81 -0.38
N VAL A 290 -1.56 6.53 -0.07
CA VAL A 290 -1.23 5.47 -1.03
C VAL A 290 -2.25 5.43 -2.18
N LEU A 291 -3.54 5.45 -1.88
CA LEU A 291 -4.57 5.37 -2.92
C LEU A 291 -4.65 6.64 -3.80
N THR A 292 -4.25 7.81 -3.27
CA THR A 292 -4.12 9.04 -4.05
C THR A 292 -2.96 8.94 -5.05
N GLU A 293 -1.86 8.30 -4.66
CA GLU A 293 -0.70 8.05 -5.52
C GLU A 293 -1.04 7.11 -6.69
N PHE A 294 -1.99 6.18 -6.52
CA PHE A 294 -2.50 5.33 -7.62
C PHE A 294 -3.15 6.15 -8.76
N GLY A 295 -3.47 7.43 -8.52
CA GLY A 295 -3.97 8.32 -9.57
C GLY A 295 -5.31 7.88 -10.16
N LEU A 296 -6.25 7.49 -9.29
CA LEU A 296 -7.61 7.15 -9.74
C LEU A 296 -8.23 8.31 -10.51
N SER A 297 -8.57 8.07 -11.77
CA SER A 297 -9.19 9.09 -12.63
C SER A 297 -10.45 9.67 -11.97
N PRO A 298 -10.64 10.99 -11.97
CA PRO A 298 -11.88 11.62 -11.48
C PRO A 298 -13.14 11.01 -12.09
N ALA A 299 -13.08 10.59 -13.37
CA ALA A 299 -14.21 9.95 -14.08
C ALA A 299 -14.58 8.58 -13.49
N HIS A 300 -13.64 7.90 -12.86
CA HIS A 300 -13.83 6.55 -12.30
C HIS A 300 -13.69 6.49 -10.78
N PHE A 301 -13.60 7.66 -10.11
CA PHE A 301 -13.44 7.77 -8.67
C PHE A 301 -14.47 6.94 -7.89
N VAL A 302 -15.74 7.05 -8.23
CA VAL A 302 -16.80 6.33 -7.53
C VAL A 302 -16.69 4.82 -7.72
N SER A 303 -16.44 4.35 -8.97
CA SER A 303 -16.32 2.92 -9.27
C SER A 303 -15.09 2.30 -8.59
N GLY A 304 -13.96 2.99 -8.62
CA GLY A 304 -12.74 2.54 -7.95
C GLY A 304 -12.90 2.50 -6.44
N LEU A 305 -13.43 3.56 -5.83
CA LEU A 305 -13.67 3.62 -4.39
C LEU A 305 -14.62 2.52 -3.91
N ILE A 306 -15.73 2.27 -4.62
CA ILE A 306 -16.67 1.21 -4.26
C ILE A 306 -16.01 -0.16 -4.46
N GLY A 307 -15.32 -0.38 -5.59
CA GLY A 307 -14.58 -1.61 -5.87
C GLY A 307 -13.57 -1.92 -4.75
N PHE A 308 -12.75 -0.95 -4.38
CA PHE A 308 -11.78 -1.08 -3.30
C PHE A 308 -12.44 -1.51 -1.98
N ASN A 309 -13.50 -0.82 -1.56
CA ASN A 309 -14.17 -1.14 -0.30
C ASN A 309 -14.90 -2.49 -0.31
N VAL A 310 -15.41 -2.92 -1.47
CA VAL A 310 -15.91 -4.30 -1.64
C VAL A 310 -14.78 -5.31 -1.46
N GLY A 311 -13.59 -5.03 -2.04
CA GLY A 311 -12.41 -5.84 -1.84
C GLY A 311 -11.97 -5.92 -0.37
N VAL A 312 -11.94 -4.79 0.32
CA VAL A 312 -11.67 -4.71 1.78
C VAL A 312 -12.66 -5.60 2.56
N GLU A 313 -13.96 -5.48 2.30
CA GLU A 313 -14.98 -6.30 2.98
C GLU A 313 -14.76 -7.79 2.72
N ILE A 314 -14.48 -8.19 1.47
CA ILE A 314 -14.18 -9.59 1.12
C ILE A 314 -12.92 -10.07 1.84
N GLY A 315 -11.87 -9.26 1.91
CA GLY A 315 -10.64 -9.57 2.64
C GLY A 315 -10.90 -9.82 4.12
N GLN A 316 -11.64 -8.93 4.78
CA GLN A 316 -12.04 -9.08 6.19
C GLN A 316 -12.91 -10.33 6.42
N LEU A 317 -13.87 -10.60 5.54
CA LEU A 317 -14.68 -11.80 5.60
C LEU A 317 -13.85 -13.07 5.41
N THR A 318 -12.81 -13.03 4.59
CA THR A 318 -11.86 -14.14 4.42
C THR A 318 -11.11 -14.43 5.73
N VAL A 319 -10.66 -13.38 6.44
CA VAL A 319 -10.04 -13.52 7.77
C VAL A 319 -11.03 -14.14 8.77
N VAL A 320 -12.27 -13.68 8.78
CA VAL A 320 -13.33 -14.27 9.67
C VAL A 320 -13.58 -15.72 9.32
N ALA A 321 -13.66 -16.07 8.03
CA ALA A 321 -13.85 -17.44 7.58
C ALA A 321 -12.69 -18.35 8.03
N ALA A 322 -11.45 -17.87 7.92
CA ALA A 322 -10.27 -18.57 8.41
C ALA A 322 -10.31 -18.78 9.92
N CYS A 323 -10.62 -17.73 10.69
CA CYS A 323 -10.77 -17.82 12.14
C CYS A 323 -11.89 -18.80 12.55
N TYR A 324 -13.01 -18.77 11.82
CA TYR A 324 -14.11 -19.68 12.07
C TYR A 324 -13.73 -21.14 11.78
N ALA A 325 -13.03 -21.39 10.67
CA ALA A 325 -12.56 -22.73 10.33
C ALA A 325 -11.52 -23.27 11.33
N LEU A 326 -10.62 -22.41 11.82
CA LEU A 326 -9.56 -22.79 12.75
C LEU A 326 -10.06 -22.97 14.19
N PHE A 327 -10.95 -22.10 14.66
CA PHE A 327 -11.31 -22.02 16.06
C PHE A 327 -12.83 -22.08 16.30
N GLY A 328 -13.61 -21.32 15.51
CA GLY A 328 -15.02 -21.06 15.79
C GLY A 328 -15.87 -22.30 15.67
N ALA A 329 -15.75 -23.05 14.59
CA ALA A 329 -16.55 -24.24 14.30
C ALA A 329 -16.39 -25.37 15.34
N TRP A 330 -15.21 -25.46 15.96
CA TRP A 330 -14.83 -26.58 16.81
C TRP A 330 -14.89 -26.27 18.29
N PHE A 331 -14.61 -25.03 18.68
CA PHE A 331 -14.26 -24.68 20.05
C PHE A 331 -15.10 -23.55 20.67
N SER A 332 -15.86 -22.78 19.87
CA SER A 332 -16.57 -21.59 20.35
C SER A 332 -17.52 -21.84 21.54
N ASP A 333 -18.16 -23.01 21.59
CA ASP A 333 -19.10 -23.37 22.63
C ASP A 333 -18.47 -24.04 23.86
N ARG A 334 -17.13 -24.22 23.82
CA ARG A 334 -16.41 -24.86 24.91
C ARG A 334 -16.18 -23.89 26.08
N ARG A 335 -16.44 -24.30 27.32
CA ARG A 335 -16.22 -23.48 28.53
C ARG A 335 -14.80 -22.96 28.68
N TRP A 336 -13.79 -23.71 28.14
CA TRP A 336 -12.39 -23.34 28.20
C TRP A 336 -11.96 -22.41 27.06
N TYR A 337 -12.81 -22.18 26.04
CA TYR A 337 -12.46 -21.37 24.86
C TYR A 337 -11.93 -19.99 25.24
N ARG A 338 -12.63 -19.28 26.14
CA ARG A 338 -12.19 -17.97 26.60
C ARG A 338 -10.81 -18.03 27.27
N ALA A 339 -10.57 -18.97 28.19
CA ALA A 339 -9.33 -19.05 28.97
C ALA A 339 -8.13 -19.52 28.16
N ARG A 340 -8.35 -20.38 27.14
CA ARG A 340 -7.27 -21.02 26.39
C ARG A 340 -7.09 -20.46 24.97
N VAL A 341 -8.07 -19.73 24.42
CA VAL A 341 -8.02 -19.16 23.08
C VAL A 341 -8.18 -17.65 23.13
N THR A 342 -9.35 -17.14 23.61
CA THR A 342 -9.63 -15.70 23.57
C THR A 342 -8.57 -14.89 24.33
N ILE A 343 -8.32 -15.22 25.61
CA ILE A 343 -7.39 -14.43 26.44
C ILE A 343 -5.94 -14.52 25.93
N PRO A 344 -5.36 -15.71 25.68
CA PRO A 344 -3.98 -15.79 25.20
C PRO A 344 -3.74 -15.11 23.85
N LEU A 345 -4.64 -15.31 22.88
CA LEU A 345 -4.50 -14.67 21.57
C LEU A 345 -4.73 -13.16 21.66
N SER A 346 -5.70 -12.70 22.46
CA SER A 346 -5.88 -11.26 22.68
C SER A 346 -4.68 -10.63 23.38
N LEU A 347 -4.03 -11.34 24.30
CA LEU A 347 -2.78 -10.86 24.91
C LEU A 347 -1.65 -10.74 23.88
N ALA A 348 -1.50 -11.74 23.01
CA ALA A 348 -0.50 -11.69 21.92
C ALA A 348 -0.77 -10.52 20.97
N ILE A 349 -2.03 -10.31 20.57
CA ILE A 349 -2.43 -9.15 19.75
C ILE A 349 -2.14 -7.84 20.47
N ALA A 350 -2.48 -7.73 21.77
CA ALA A 350 -2.20 -6.51 22.54
C ALA A 350 -0.70 -6.23 22.65
N CYS A 351 0.14 -7.24 22.84
CA CYS A 351 1.59 -7.08 22.87
C CYS A 351 2.15 -6.62 21.51
N MET A 352 1.71 -7.23 20.41
CA MET A 352 2.12 -6.83 19.07
C MET A 352 1.70 -5.39 18.77
N ALA A 353 0.44 -5.05 19.00
CA ALA A 353 -0.06 -3.70 18.76
C ALA A 353 0.55 -2.65 19.71
N ALA A 354 0.92 -3.03 20.96
CA ALA A 354 1.65 -2.16 21.87
C ALA A 354 3.09 -1.90 21.39
N TRP A 355 3.72 -2.91 20.79
CA TRP A 355 5.01 -2.74 20.14
C TRP A 355 4.89 -1.73 18.99
N TRP A 356 3.97 -1.91 18.05
CA TRP A 356 3.74 -0.96 16.96
C TRP A 356 3.40 0.46 17.47
N PHE A 357 2.58 0.55 18.52
CA PHE A 357 2.28 1.85 19.12
C PHE A 357 3.52 2.55 19.64
N ALA A 358 4.39 1.83 20.35
CA ALA A 358 5.61 2.37 20.91
C ALA A 358 6.62 2.77 19.80
N GLU A 359 6.75 1.97 18.76
CA GLU A 359 7.56 2.22 17.57
C GLU A 359 7.06 3.48 16.83
N ARG A 360 5.79 3.51 16.43
CA ARG A 360 5.17 4.63 15.69
C ARG A 360 5.10 5.95 16.49
N THR A 361 5.23 5.90 17.81
CA THR A 361 5.33 7.08 18.68
C THR A 361 6.78 7.47 19.02
N GLY A 362 7.77 6.68 18.58
CA GLY A 362 9.18 6.91 18.91
C GLY A 362 9.54 6.66 20.38
N LEU A 363 8.71 5.89 21.11
CA LEU A 363 9.01 5.48 22.49
C LEU A 363 10.04 4.36 22.56
N ILE A 364 10.14 3.56 21.53
CA ILE A 364 11.16 2.54 21.30
C ILE A 364 11.75 2.76 19.91
N ALA A 365 13.04 2.40 19.81
CA ALA A 365 13.80 2.44 18.57
C ALA A 365 13.83 1.04 17.97
#